data_38cbf1cc4b287e3a111db6c277d39c8b
#
_entry.id   38cbf1cc4b287e3a111db6c277d39c8b
#
_cell.length_a   1.000
_cell.length_b   1.000
_cell.length_c   1.000
_cell.angle_alpha   90.00
_cell.angle_beta   90.00
_cell.angle_gamma   90.00
#
_symmetry.space_group_name_H-M   'P 1'
#
loop_
_entity.id
_entity.type
_entity.pdbx_description
1 polymer ?
#
loop_
_entity_poly.entity_id
_entity_poly.type
_entity_poly.pdbx_seq_one_letter_code
_entity_poly.pdbx_strand_id
1 'polypeptide(L)'
;MKKVSLITTTLLFLLSAVASAHGPVRQKAEQEITINAPADKVWALIKDFGNMSWHPDIFNTSSEGGNKKGGTRILTLKDGGTISEELKKYYEAKMSYAYKITDMSVAKTITHAGSEEKVPVLPVDNYSASIEVAAKGDSSVVSWTAGFYRAYTNNNPPVEMNEETANAAVNAVLKTGLINLKALAEK
;
A
#
# COMPACT_ATOMS: atom_id res chain seq x y z
N MET A 1 42.63 32.91 62.15
CA MET A 1 42.97 32.38 60.84
C MET A 1 41.82 31.49 60.41
N LYS A 2 40.88 31.97 59.53
CA LYS A 2 39.69 31.22 59.04
C LYS A 2 40.03 30.53 57.73
N LYS A 3 39.92 29.19 57.66
CA LYS A 3 40.10 28.41 56.44
C LYS A 3 38.79 28.45 55.67
N VAL A 4 38.80 29.02 54.45
CA VAL A 4 37.72 29.00 53.54
C VAL A 4 37.82 27.68 52.71
N SER A 5 36.87 26.81 52.88
CA SER A 5 36.75 25.57 52.09
C SER A 5 36.02 25.87 50.80
N LEU A 6 36.71 25.73 49.68
CA LEU A 6 36.16 25.91 48.34
C LEU A 6 35.51 24.59 47.89
N ILE A 7 34.15 24.54 47.89
CA ILE A 7 33.39 23.39 47.37
C ILE A 7 33.19 23.62 45.88
N THR A 8 33.92 22.86 45.06
CA THR A 8 33.76 22.86 43.62
C THR A 8 32.60 21.90 43.25
N THR A 9 31.43 22.45 42.95
CA THR A 9 30.27 21.69 42.50
C THR A 9 30.45 21.43 41.01
N THR A 10 30.81 20.18 40.62
CA THR A 10 30.86 19.74 39.25
C THR A 10 29.43 19.42 38.79
N LEU A 11 28.84 20.31 38.00
CA LEU A 11 27.54 20.11 37.36
C LEU A 11 27.69 19.16 36.17
N LEU A 12 27.35 17.89 36.37
CA LEU A 12 27.33 16.87 35.31
C LEU A 12 26.09 17.13 34.43
N PHE A 13 26.28 17.75 33.27
CA PHE A 13 25.24 17.82 32.22
C PHE A 13 25.09 16.44 31.62
N LEU A 14 24.08 15.70 32.08
CA LEU A 14 23.55 14.51 31.36
C LEU A 14 22.84 15.00 30.09
N LEU A 15 23.53 15.00 28.93
CA LEU A 15 22.88 15.07 27.64
C LEU A 15 22.09 13.76 27.45
N SER A 16 20.81 13.80 27.78
CA SER A 16 19.87 12.77 27.41
C SER A 16 19.72 12.84 25.88
N ALA A 17 20.46 12.01 25.13
CA ALA A 17 20.17 11.75 23.74
C ALA A 17 18.77 11.11 23.70
N VAL A 18 17.74 11.88 23.39
CA VAL A 18 16.42 11.35 23.04
C VAL A 18 16.61 10.60 21.73
N ALA A 19 16.88 9.30 21.81
CA ALA A 19 16.77 8.40 20.69
C ALA A 19 15.28 8.38 20.32
N SER A 20 14.91 9.18 19.34
CA SER A 20 13.59 9.10 18.72
C SER A 20 13.49 7.76 18.00
N ALA A 21 12.95 6.76 18.70
CA ALA A 21 12.59 5.48 18.10
C ALA A 21 11.36 5.70 17.21
N HIS A 22 11.57 6.17 15.99
CA HIS A 22 10.50 6.31 15.01
C HIS A 22 10.33 4.98 14.28
N GLY A 23 9.43 4.15 14.80
CA GLY A 23 8.89 3.03 14.04
C GLY A 23 8.21 3.51 12.74
N PRO A 24 7.81 2.60 11.83
CA PRO A 24 7.16 2.98 10.59
C PRO A 24 5.85 3.73 10.87
N VAL A 25 5.63 4.81 10.12
CA VAL A 25 4.39 5.59 10.16
C VAL A 25 3.44 5.06 9.10
N ARG A 26 2.14 4.91 9.45
CA ARG A 26 1.13 4.49 8.49
C ARG A 26 0.98 5.55 7.40
N GLN A 27 1.19 5.13 6.17
CA GLN A 27 1.06 5.94 4.98
C GLN A 27 -0.35 5.82 4.40
N LYS A 28 -0.78 6.83 3.65
CA LYS A 28 -2.00 6.81 2.83
C LYS A 28 -1.63 7.20 1.40
N ALA A 29 -2.07 6.39 0.43
CA ALA A 29 -2.09 6.76 -0.98
C ALA A 29 -3.55 6.86 -1.44
N GLU A 30 -3.85 7.85 -2.29
CA GLU A 30 -5.17 8.06 -2.84
C GLU A 30 -5.02 8.54 -4.29
N GLN A 31 -5.70 7.84 -5.20
CA GLN A 31 -5.75 8.20 -6.60
C GLN A 31 -7.21 8.27 -7.04
N GLU A 32 -7.54 9.29 -7.81
CA GLU A 32 -8.87 9.50 -8.34
C GLU A 32 -8.80 9.81 -9.84
N ILE A 33 -9.78 9.31 -10.59
CA ILE A 33 -9.89 9.59 -12.02
C ILE A 33 -11.35 9.79 -12.42
N THR A 34 -11.62 10.79 -13.25
CA THR A 34 -12.91 10.95 -13.92
C THR A 34 -12.87 10.16 -15.24
N ILE A 35 -13.91 9.35 -15.46
CA ILE A 35 -14.11 8.49 -16.64
C ILE A 35 -15.39 8.95 -17.35
N ASN A 36 -15.32 9.18 -18.67
CA ASN A 36 -16.46 9.58 -19.50
C ASN A 36 -17.29 8.36 -19.89
N ALA A 37 -17.78 7.66 -18.88
CA ALA A 37 -18.68 6.52 -19.02
C ALA A 37 -19.56 6.42 -17.77
N PRO A 38 -20.79 5.90 -17.89
CA PRO A 38 -21.70 5.68 -16.76
C PRO A 38 -21.08 4.78 -15.70
N ALA A 39 -21.40 5.01 -14.42
CA ALA A 39 -20.83 4.27 -13.31
C ALA A 39 -21.07 2.75 -13.41
N ASP A 40 -22.23 2.32 -13.88
CA ASP A 40 -22.55 0.90 -14.09
C ASP A 40 -21.59 0.23 -15.06
N LYS A 41 -21.25 0.92 -16.17
CA LYS A 41 -20.29 0.42 -17.17
C LYS A 41 -18.89 0.27 -16.55
N VAL A 42 -18.46 1.25 -15.79
CA VAL A 42 -17.14 1.21 -15.10
C VAL A 42 -17.14 0.12 -14.02
N TRP A 43 -18.19 0.07 -13.20
CA TRP A 43 -18.33 -0.95 -12.16
C TRP A 43 -18.32 -2.37 -12.73
N ALA A 44 -19.00 -2.61 -13.85
CA ALA A 44 -19.01 -3.91 -14.51
C ALA A 44 -17.61 -4.43 -14.87
N LEU A 45 -16.63 -3.55 -15.09
CA LEU A 45 -15.24 -3.94 -15.39
C LEU A 45 -14.47 -4.40 -14.15
N ILE A 46 -14.82 -3.90 -12.97
CA ILE A 46 -14.01 -4.10 -11.75
C ILE A 46 -14.75 -4.82 -10.62
N LYS A 47 -16.06 -5.00 -10.71
CA LYS A 47 -16.89 -5.56 -9.63
C LYS A 47 -16.55 -6.99 -9.22
N ASP A 48 -15.99 -7.76 -10.10
CA ASP A 48 -15.53 -9.11 -9.78
C ASP A 48 -14.18 -9.04 -9.09
N PHE A 49 -14.17 -9.27 -7.77
CA PHE A 49 -12.93 -9.27 -6.98
C PHE A 49 -11.91 -10.28 -7.50
N GLY A 50 -12.39 -11.39 -8.06
CA GLY A 50 -11.54 -12.42 -8.66
C GLY A 50 -10.91 -12.04 -10.00
N ASN A 51 -11.24 -10.88 -10.57
CA ASN A 51 -10.77 -10.47 -11.88
C ASN A 51 -10.00 -9.15 -11.84
N MET A 52 -8.70 -9.21 -12.11
CA MET A 52 -7.83 -8.03 -12.23
C MET A 52 -7.31 -7.81 -13.67
N SER A 53 -7.95 -8.38 -14.70
CA SER A 53 -7.54 -8.22 -16.10
C SER A 53 -7.58 -6.76 -16.60
N TRP A 54 -8.28 -5.90 -15.87
CA TRP A 54 -8.31 -4.46 -16.10
C TRP A 54 -7.04 -3.74 -15.65
N HIS A 55 -6.19 -4.38 -14.83
CA HIS A 55 -4.92 -3.79 -14.38
C HIS A 55 -3.76 -4.28 -15.26
N PRO A 56 -3.01 -3.37 -15.92
CA PRO A 56 -2.06 -3.77 -16.97
C PRO A 56 -0.84 -4.53 -16.45
N ASP A 57 -0.49 -4.41 -15.16
CA ASP A 57 0.67 -5.08 -14.57
C ASP A 57 0.34 -6.50 -14.05
N ILE A 58 -0.93 -6.90 -14.10
CA ILE A 58 -1.37 -8.23 -13.71
C ILE A 58 -1.40 -9.14 -14.94
N PHE A 59 -0.65 -10.23 -14.86
CA PHE A 59 -0.62 -11.27 -15.89
C PHE A 59 -1.79 -12.25 -15.75
N ASN A 60 -2.05 -12.70 -14.51
CA ASN A 60 -3.12 -13.65 -14.22
C ASN A 60 -3.69 -13.43 -12.81
N THR A 61 -4.93 -13.82 -12.62
CA THR A 61 -5.59 -13.84 -11.30
C THR A 61 -6.23 -15.21 -11.08
N SER A 62 -5.91 -15.87 -9.97
CA SER A 62 -6.66 -17.01 -9.48
C SER A 62 -7.43 -16.60 -8.21
N SER A 63 -8.65 -17.10 -8.00
CA SER A 63 -9.49 -16.65 -6.90
C SER A 63 -10.39 -17.75 -6.36
N GLU A 64 -10.78 -17.62 -5.09
CA GLU A 64 -11.76 -18.46 -4.41
C GLU A 64 -12.71 -17.61 -3.59
N GLY A 65 -13.95 -18.08 -3.39
CA GLY A 65 -14.97 -17.43 -2.55
C GLY A 65 -15.69 -16.26 -3.18
N GLY A 66 -15.29 -15.80 -4.38
CA GLY A 66 -15.95 -14.73 -5.14
C GLY A 66 -16.06 -13.42 -4.35
N ASN A 67 -17.14 -12.68 -4.56
CA ASN A 67 -17.39 -11.37 -3.93
C ASN A 67 -17.90 -11.45 -2.47
N LYS A 68 -17.63 -12.54 -1.75
CA LYS A 68 -17.99 -12.68 -0.34
C LYS A 68 -16.84 -12.26 0.57
N LYS A 69 -17.16 -11.70 1.75
CA LYS A 69 -16.14 -11.42 2.77
C LYS A 69 -15.33 -12.68 3.07
N GLY A 70 -13.99 -12.56 3.04
CA GLY A 70 -13.07 -13.68 3.16
C GLY A 70 -12.72 -14.35 1.83
N GLY A 71 -13.36 -13.94 0.71
CA GLY A 71 -12.91 -14.36 -0.62
C GLY A 71 -11.47 -13.96 -0.86
N THR A 72 -10.70 -14.81 -1.53
CA THR A 72 -9.27 -14.61 -1.76
C THR A 72 -8.96 -14.52 -3.25
N ARG A 73 -7.86 -13.83 -3.57
CA ARG A 73 -7.27 -13.87 -4.91
C ARG A 73 -5.74 -13.86 -4.82
N ILE A 74 -5.10 -14.48 -5.80
CA ILE A 74 -3.66 -14.44 -6.01
C ILE A 74 -3.41 -13.76 -7.34
N LEU A 75 -2.73 -12.64 -7.31
CA LEU A 75 -2.30 -11.89 -8.46
C LEU A 75 -0.91 -12.38 -8.87
N THR A 76 -0.76 -12.77 -10.13
CA THR A 76 0.55 -13.02 -10.75
C THR A 76 0.96 -11.77 -11.52
N LEU A 77 2.09 -11.18 -11.21
CA LEU A 77 2.60 -9.96 -11.84
C LEU A 77 3.28 -10.28 -13.19
N LYS A 78 3.30 -9.33 -14.12
CA LYS A 78 3.95 -9.50 -15.44
C LYS A 78 5.47 -9.64 -15.36
N ASP A 79 6.09 -9.01 -14.40
CA ASP A 79 7.53 -9.06 -14.12
C ASP A 79 7.93 -10.26 -13.23
N GLY A 80 6.97 -11.12 -12.90
CA GLY A 80 7.12 -12.22 -11.97
C GLY A 80 6.72 -11.83 -10.54
N GLY A 81 6.56 -12.83 -9.70
CA GLY A 81 6.10 -12.65 -8.34
C GLY A 81 4.59 -12.69 -8.18
N THR A 82 4.16 -12.75 -6.93
CA THR A 82 2.74 -12.91 -6.58
C THR A 82 2.36 -12.02 -5.40
N ILE A 83 1.08 -11.62 -5.38
CA ILE A 83 0.44 -10.93 -4.27
C ILE A 83 -0.86 -11.68 -3.94
N SER A 84 -1.00 -12.11 -2.69
CA SER A 84 -2.23 -12.74 -2.17
C SER A 84 -3.07 -11.70 -1.45
N GLU A 85 -4.36 -11.67 -1.73
CA GLU A 85 -5.29 -10.70 -1.17
C GLU A 85 -6.56 -11.35 -0.64
N GLU A 86 -7.18 -10.72 0.36
CA GLU A 86 -8.44 -11.13 0.98
C GLU A 86 -9.45 -9.99 0.95
N LEU A 87 -10.66 -10.28 0.44
CA LEU A 87 -11.79 -9.37 0.43
C LEU A 87 -12.33 -9.14 1.85
N LYS A 88 -12.37 -7.90 2.29
CA LYS A 88 -12.84 -7.51 3.62
C LYS A 88 -14.29 -7.04 3.62
N LYS A 89 -14.68 -6.29 2.58
CA LYS A 89 -16.02 -5.72 2.41
C LYS A 89 -16.36 -5.67 0.94
N TYR A 90 -17.62 -5.89 0.61
CA TYR A 90 -18.17 -5.74 -0.72
C TYR A 90 -19.57 -5.13 -0.64
N TYR A 91 -19.80 -4.06 -1.38
CA TYR A 91 -21.05 -3.31 -1.40
C TYR A 91 -21.49 -3.07 -2.85
N GLU A 92 -22.28 -3.99 -3.44
CA GLU A 92 -22.77 -3.87 -4.80
C GLU A 92 -23.53 -2.54 -5.03
N ALA A 93 -24.48 -2.21 -4.14
CA ALA A 93 -25.27 -0.98 -4.26
C ALA A 93 -24.47 0.31 -4.12
N LYS A 94 -23.24 0.24 -3.54
CA LYS A 94 -22.31 1.38 -3.43
C LYS A 94 -21.19 1.30 -4.44
N MET A 95 -21.19 0.30 -5.32
CA MET A 95 -20.13 0.06 -6.30
C MET A 95 -18.74 0.15 -5.67
N SER A 96 -18.54 -0.52 -4.54
CA SER A 96 -17.28 -0.45 -3.79
C SER A 96 -16.92 -1.76 -3.12
N TYR A 97 -15.60 -1.99 -2.98
CA TYR A 97 -15.09 -3.06 -2.15
C TYR A 97 -13.78 -2.66 -1.47
N ALA A 98 -13.46 -3.36 -0.37
CA ALA A 98 -12.23 -3.18 0.39
C ALA A 98 -11.56 -4.54 0.63
N TYR A 99 -10.23 -4.55 0.56
CA TYR A 99 -9.41 -5.74 0.66
C TYR A 99 -8.10 -5.46 1.40
N LYS A 100 -7.36 -6.50 1.72
CA LYS A 100 -6.01 -6.41 2.29
C LYS A 100 -5.07 -7.39 1.57
N ILE A 101 -3.79 -7.09 1.57
CA ILE A 101 -2.76 -8.05 1.22
C ILE A 101 -2.55 -8.99 2.42
N THR A 102 -2.45 -10.29 2.15
CA THR A 102 -2.19 -11.34 3.14
C THR A 102 -0.81 -11.95 3.01
N ASP A 103 -0.26 -11.96 1.80
CA ASP A 103 1.08 -12.47 1.51
C ASP A 103 1.63 -11.87 0.21
N MET A 104 2.96 -11.85 0.07
CA MET A 104 3.65 -11.40 -1.14
C MET A 104 4.93 -12.22 -1.35
N SER A 105 5.25 -12.49 -2.60
CA SER A 105 6.55 -13.06 -2.95
C SER A 105 7.69 -12.06 -2.73
N VAL A 106 8.90 -12.59 -2.60
CA VAL A 106 10.14 -11.82 -2.49
C VAL A 106 10.63 -11.45 -3.89
N ALA A 107 10.83 -10.15 -4.14
CA ALA A 107 11.40 -9.66 -5.40
C ALA A 107 12.92 -9.83 -5.43
N LYS A 108 13.59 -9.51 -4.32
CA LYS A 108 15.05 -9.66 -4.16
C LYS A 108 15.45 -9.74 -2.69
N THR A 109 16.65 -10.23 -2.43
CA THR A 109 17.32 -10.15 -1.13
C THR A 109 18.42 -9.10 -1.20
N ILE A 110 18.57 -8.30 -0.15
CA ILE A 110 19.62 -7.29 0.00
C ILE A 110 20.35 -7.51 1.31
N THR A 111 21.58 -6.99 1.44
CA THR A 111 22.29 -6.93 2.72
C THR A 111 22.12 -5.55 3.32
N HIS A 112 21.58 -5.47 4.54
CA HIS A 112 21.41 -4.22 5.27
C HIS A 112 21.82 -4.40 6.75
N ALA A 113 22.67 -3.50 7.27
CA ALA A 113 23.20 -3.55 8.65
C ALA A 113 23.77 -4.92 9.04
N GLY A 114 24.41 -5.63 8.09
CA GLY A 114 25.02 -6.94 8.30
C GLY A 114 24.07 -8.14 8.29
N SER A 115 22.79 -7.94 7.97
CA SER A 115 21.76 -8.97 7.84
C SER A 115 21.19 -9.05 6.43
N GLU A 116 20.69 -10.22 6.04
CA GLU A 116 19.91 -10.39 4.82
C GLU A 116 18.46 -9.92 5.05
N GLU A 117 17.98 -9.04 4.18
CA GLU A 117 16.61 -8.53 4.18
C GLU A 117 15.90 -8.90 2.87
N LYS A 118 14.68 -9.42 3.00
CA LYS A 118 13.84 -9.80 1.86
C LYS A 118 12.95 -8.64 1.45
N VAL A 119 13.17 -8.12 0.26
CA VAL A 119 12.34 -7.04 -0.31
C VAL A 119 11.15 -7.67 -1.01
N PRO A 120 9.89 -7.41 -0.58
CA PRO A 120 8.71 -7.93 -1.23
C PRO A 120 8.47 -7.25 -2.59
N VAL A 121 7.67 -7.87 -3.46
CA VAL A 121 7.33 -7.35 -4.79
C VAL A 121 6.62 -5.99 -4.74
N LEU A 122 5.89 -5.69 -3.68
CA LEU A 122 5.43 -4.35 -3.32
C LEU A 122 6.03 -4.03 -1.94
N PRO A 123 6.86 -2.97 -1.80
CA PRO A 123 7.68 -2.76 -0.60
C PRO A 123 6.89 -2.16 0.57
N VAL A 124 5.78 -2.82 0.95
CA VAL A 124 4.85 -2.41 2.00
C VAL A 124 4.60 -3.54 3.00
N ASP A 125 4.12 -3.16 4.19
CA ASP A 125 3.57 -4.04 5.21
C ASP A 125 2.16 -3.58 5.62
N ASN A 126 1.34 -4.51 6.09
CA ASN A 126 -0.03 -4.27 6.58
C ASN A 126 -0.87 -3.39 5.63
N TYR A 127 -0.83 -3.76 4.34
CA TYR A 127 -1.56 -3.04 3.29
C TYR A 127 -3.04 -3.37 3.31
N SER A 128 -3.87 -2.33 3.18
CA SER A 128 -5.30 -2.45 2.94
C SER A 128 -5.75 -1.36 1.98
N ALA A 129 -6.71 -1.67 1.11
CA ALA A 129 -7.21 -0.71 0.14
C ALA A 129 -8.72 -0.80 -0.04
N SER A 130 -9.29 0.24 -0.63
CA SER A 130 -10.67 0.28 -1.09
C SER A 130 -10.75 0.98 -2.43
N ILE A 131 -11.64 0.50 -3.29
CA ILE A 131 -11.98 1.12 -4.56
C ILE A 131 -13.49 1.38 -4.59
N GLU A 132 -13.87 2.52 -5.14
CA GLU A 132 -15.26 2.98 -5.24
C GLU A 132 -15.50 3.66 -6.59
N VAL A 133 -16.67 3.42 -7.16
CA VAL A 133 -17.15 4.08 -8.38
C VAL A 133 -18.35 4.93 -8.02
N ALA A 134 -18.26 6.23 -8.20
CA ALA A 134 -19.34 7.18 -7.96
C ALA A 134 -19.88 7.74 -9.28
N ALA A 135 -21.21 7.78 -9.43
CA ALA A 135 -21.85 8.40 -10.60
C ALA A 135 -21.69 9.93 -10.58
N LYS A 136 -21.46 10.52 -11.76
CA LYS A 136 -21.37 11.98 -11.97
C LYS A 136 -22.02 12.36 -13.31
N GLY A 137 -23.37 12.42 -13.31
CA GLY A 137 -24.13 12.55 -14.55
C GLY A 137 -23.87 11.37 -15.50
N ASP A 138 -23.50 11.65 -16.74
CA ASP A 138 -23.17 10.63 -17.76
C ASP A 138 -21.71 10.09 -17.62
N SER A 139 -20.96 10.59 -16.66
CA SER A 139 -19.62 10.17 -16.33
C SER A 139 -19.56 9.54 -14.94
N SER A 140 -18.39 9.04 -14.54
CA SER A 140 -18.14 8.50 -13.21
C SER A 140 -16.81 8.98 -12.66
N VAL A 141 -16.67 8.88 -11.34
CA VAL A 141 -15.42 9.12 -10.62
C VAL A 141 -15.03 7.81 -9.95
N VAL A 142 -13.81 7.36 -10.17
CA VAL A 142 -13.26 6.19 -9.50
C VAL A 142 -12.18 6.65 -8.54
N SER A 143 -12.37 6.32 -7.25
CA SER A 143 -11.42 6.60 -6.17
C SER A 143 -10.80 5.28 -5.69
N TRP A 144 -9.48 5.21 -5.62
CA TRP A 144 -8.76 4.06 -5.08
C TRP A 144 -7.82 4.52 -3.98
N THR A 145 -8.10 4.09 -2.75
CA THR A 145 -7.38 4.50 -1.55
C THR A 145 -6.67 3.30 -0.93
N ALA A 146 -5.43 3.48 -0.50
CA ALA A 146 -4.66 2.47 0.22
C ALA A 146 -4.06 3.04 1.50
N GLY A 147 -3.99 2.20 2.54
CA GLY A 147 -3.27 2.48 3.77
C GLY A 147 -2.28 1.35 4.05
N PHE A 148 -1.02 1.70 4.38
CA PHE A 148 0.08 0.75 4.50
C PHE A 148 1.20 1.31 5.38
N TYR A 149 2.15 0.45 5.75
CA TYR A 149 3.45 0.84 6.29
C TYR A 149 4.54 0.50 5.25
N ARG A 150 5.74 1.09 5.38
CA ARG A 150 6.91 0.60 4.65
C ARG A 150 7.23 -0.85 5.04
N ALA A 151 7.86 -1.60 4.12
CA ALA A 151 8.16 -3.02 4.36
C ALA A 151 9.17 -3.24 5.50
N TYR A 152 10.15 -2.34 5.67
CA TYR A 152 11.10 -2.45 6.76
C TYR A 152 10.54 -1.83 8.04
N THR A 153 10.32 -2.65 9.07
CA THR A 153 9.65 -2.22 10.31
C THR A 153 10.59 -1.67 11.37
N ASN A 154 11.91 -1.89 11.25
CA ASN A 154 12.90 -1.37 12.18
C ASN A 154 13.35 0.06 11.82
N ASN A 155 14.17 0.67 12.67
CA ASN A 155 14.79 1.98 12.42
C ASN A 155 15.82 1.89 11.28
N ASN A 156 16.10 3.03 10.63
CA ASN A 156 17.07 3.15 9.55
C ASN A 156 16.81 2.20 8.38
N PRO A 157 15.64 2.32 7.70
CA PRO A 157 15.29 1.44 6.60
C PRO A 157 16.27 1.58 5.42
N PRO A 158 16.57 0.47 4.71
CA PRO A 158 17.25 0.55 3.42
C PRO A 158 16.36 1.30 2.43
N VAL A 159 16.97 1.89 1.39
CA VAL A 159 16.24 2.68 0.39
C VAL A 159 15.12 1.88 -0.30
N GLU A 160 15.33 0.58 -0.50
CA GLU A 160 14.35 -0.33 -1.13
C GLU A 160 13.08 -0.55 -0.31
N MET A 161 13.12 -0.29 1.00
CA MET A 161 12.00 -0.59 1.92
C MET A 161 11.65 0.58 2.83
N ASN A 162 12.01 1.82 2.46
CA ASN A 162 11.68 3.04 3.19
C ASN A 162 10.28 3.57 2.80
N GLU A 163 9.84 4.63 3.46
CA GLU A 163 8.54 5.27 3.22
C GLU A 163 8.42 5.85 1.81
N GLU A 164 9.48 6.46 1.29
CA GLU A 164 9.48 7.08 -0.04
C GLU A 164 9.27 6.03 -1.13
N THR A 165 10.02 4.93 -1.06
CA THR A 165 9.90 3.81 -2.02
C THR A 165 8.54 3.15 -1.91
N ALA A 166 8.02 2.92 -0.70
CA ALA A 166 6.69 2.37 -0.48
C ALA A 166 5.59 3.27 -1.07
N ASN A 167 5.65 4.57 -0.80
CA ASN A 167 4.70 5.55 -1.34
C ASN A 167 4.76 5.62 -2.86
N ALA A 168 5.94 5.68 -3.45
CA ALA A 168 6.13 5.72 -4.90
C ALA A 168 5.54 4.47 -5.57
N ALA A 169 5.84 3.27 -5.04
CA ALA A 169 5.36 2.01 -5.58
C ALA A 169 3.82 1.89 -5.51
N VAL A 170 3.22 2.19 -4.35
CA VAL A 170 1.76 2.13 -4.21
C VAL A 170 1.07 3.13 -5.12
N ASN A 171 1.52 4.39 -5.16
CA ASN A 171 0.92 5.39 -6.05
C ASN A 171 1.04 4.99 -7.53
N ALA A 172 2.15 4.38 -7.94
CA ALA A 172 2.34 3.89 -9.32
C ALA A 172 1.30 2.80 -9.64
N VAL A 173 1.10 1.81 -8.77
CA VAL A 173 0.09 0.74 -8.94
C VAL A 173 -1.30 1.34 -9.10
N LEU A 174 -1.74 2.18 -8.15
CA LEU A 174 -3.09 2.77 -8.20
C LEU A 174 -3.30 3.60 -9.46
N LYS A 175 -2.34 4.46 -9.80
CA LYS A 175 -2.40 5.35 -10.98
C LYS A 175 -2.45 4.56 -12.29
N THR A 176 -1.57 3.57 -12.44
CA THR A 176 -1.49 2.74 -13.64
C THR A 176 -2.78 1.97 -13.87
N GLY A 177 -3.35 1.37 -12.80
CA GLY A 177 -4.63 0.67 -12.87
C GLY A 177 -5.77 1.59 -13.28
N LEU A 178 -5.91 2.76 -12.66
CA LEU A 178 -6.97 3.71 -12.98
C LEU A 178 -6.88 4.28 -14.41
N ILE A 179 -5.68 4.56 -14.90
CA ILE A 179 -5.47 5.01 -16.28
C ILE A 179 -5.94 3.94 -17.28
N ASN A 180 -5.59 2.68 -17.05
CA ASN A 180 -6.03 1.60 -17.93
C ASN A 180 -7.53 1.33 -17.83
N LEU A 181 -8.10 1.39 -16.62
CA LEU A 181 -9.54 1.27 -16.42
C LEU A 181 -10.31 2.33 -17.22
N LYS A 182 -9.83 3.59 -17.18
CA LYS A 182 -10.39 4.66 -18.00
C LYS A 182 -10.34 4.32 -19.49
N ALA A 183 -9.19 3.90 -19.97
CA ALA A 183 -9.02 3.54 -21.39
C ALA A 183 -9.93 2.37 -21.82
N LEU A 184 -10.24 1.43 -20.92
CA LEU A 184 -11.15 0.33 -21.19
C LEU A 184 -12.62 0.77 -21.17
N ALA A 185 -13.01 1.64 -20.25
CA ALA A 185 -14.38 2.07 -20.06
C ALA A 185 -14.86 3.08 -21.14
N GLU A 186 -13.94 3.86 -21.69
CA GLU A 186 -14.23 4.90 -22.71
C GLU A 186 -14.20 4.36 -24.17
N LYS A 187 -14.00 3.05 -24.35
CA LYS A 187 -14.19 2.36 -25.65
C LYS A 187 -15.68 2.13 -25.89
#